data_9b11115163678f9de2df368c0f7c4bba
#
_entry.id   9b11115163678f9de2df368c0f7c4bba
#
_cell.length_a   1.000
_cell.length_b   1.000
_cell.length_c   1.000
_cell.angle_alpha   90.00
_cell.angle_beta   90.00
_cell.angle_gamma   90.00
#
_symmetry.space_group_name_H-M   'P 1'
#
loop_
_entity.id
_entity.type
_entity.pdbx_description
1 polymer ?
#
loop_
_entity_poly.entity_id
_entity_poly.type
_entity_poly.pdbx_seq_one_letter_code
_entity_poly.pdbx_strand_id
1 'polypeptide(L)'
;YWLHDSRLSVSLGSTILFPAMAVLMDHMIDSEVREFMPFTFDFFLYFAPIVIGANIGANMQYDSTAAWVPIAAGMTGREDRLGRILGSLAIVAPVILVASGAACVIMGKSALDIVYTLCLCILFLTASSGIATIIGSRWVYPVQQPGASPLSTRGAGAGMVAMWATSAAMLGGLLVALPGWLALMFTTGTGIPFIIAVVLSLAWSAAVVAISVVWGGRLWDRYKVEMLTTMKSWPGN
;
A
#
# COMPACT_ATOMS: atom_id res chain seq x y z
N TYR A 1 -4.57 11.86 -13.27
CA TYR A 1 -3.28 11.70 -12.62
C TYR A 1 -2.84 10.22 -12.66
N TRP A 2 -3.54 9.29 -11.98
CA TRP A 2 -3.15 7.86 -11.90
C TRP A 2 -3.10 7.14 -13.26
N LEU A 3 -3.99 7.45 -14.19
CA LEU A 3 -4.02 6.80 -15.51
C LEU A 3 -3.08 7.43 -16.53
N HIS A 4 -2.59 8.66 -16.30
CA HIS A 4 -1.73 9.38 -17.23
C HIS A 4 -0.24 9.35 -16.82
N ASP A 5 0.05 8.93 -15.59
CA ASP A 5 1.43 8.75 -15.12
C ASP A 5 1.80 7.27 -15.17
N SER A 6 2.73 6.91 -16.06
CA SER A 6 3.18 5.52 -16.25
C SER A 6 3.71 4.87 -14.97
N ARG A 7 4.25 5.67 -14.05
CA ARG A 7 4.77 5.21 -12.75
C ARG A 7 3.65 4.69 -11.85
N LEU A 8 2.50 5.33 -11.87
CA LEU A 8 1.31 4.97 -11.10
C LEU A 8 0.48 3.89 -11.80
N SER A 9 0.43 3.91 -13.14
CA SER A 9 -0.26 2.89 -13.94
C SER A 9 0.33 1.49 -13.73
N VAL A 10 1.65 1.37 -13.58
CA VAL A 10 2.31 0.09 -13.25
C VAL A 10 1.88 -0.42 -11.87
N SER A 11 1.75 0.46 -10.90
CA SER A 11 1.21 0.09 -9.57
C SER A 11 -0.23 -0.41 -9.67
N LEU A 12 -1.09 0.22 -10.49
CA LEU A 12 -2.43 -0.28 -10.75
C LEU A 12 -2.43 -1.63 -11.47
N GLY A 13 -1.52 -1.85 -12.42
CA GLY A 13 -1.36 -3.14 -13.09
C GLY A 13 -1.04 -4.26 -12.11
N SER A 14 -0.21 -4.02 -11.12
CA SER A 14 0.12 -5.01 -10.10
C SER A 14 -1.06 -5.36 -9.19
N THR A 15 -2.06 -4.47 -9.03
CA THR A 15 -3.28 -4.78 -8.26
C THR A 15 -4.11 -5.88 -8.90
N ILE A 16 -4.03 -6.05 -10.21
CA ILE A 16 -4.73 -7.08 -10.96
C ILE A 16 -3.83 -8.31 -11.17
N LEU A 17 -2.54 -8.07 -11.42
CA LEU A 17 -1.58 -9.14 -11.72
C LEU A 17 -1.46 -10.14 -10.57
N PHE A 18 -1.30 -9.67 -9.32
CA PHE A 18 -1.14 -10.59 -8.20
C PHE A 18 -2.37 -11.44 -7.90
N PRO A 19 -3.61 -10.92 -7.85
CA PRO A 19 -4.79 -11.76 -7.75
C PRO A 19 -4.94 -12.73 -8.93
N ALA A 20 -4.59 -12.33 -10.16
CA ALA A 20 -4.59 -13.22 -11.31
C ALA A 20 -3.55 -14.34 -11.15
N MET A 21 -2.36 -14.05 -10.60
CA MET A 21 -1.37 -15.07 -10.26
C MET A 21 -1.87 -16.04 -9.20
N ALA A 22 -2.62 -15.56 -8.19
CA ALA A 22 -3.25 -16.45 -7.21
C ALA A 22 -4.17 -17.48 -7.89
N VAL A 23 -5.03 -17.02 -8.81
CA VAL A 23 -5.93 -17.88 -9.58
C VAL A 23 -5.14 -18.87 -10.43
N LEU A 24 -4.13 -18.41 -11.17
CA LEU A 24 -3.30 -19.28 -11.99
C LEU A 24 -2.62 -20.37 -11.17
N MET A 25 -2.02 -20.00 -10.04
CA MET A 25 -1.36 -20.95 -9.15
C MET A 25 -2.36 -21.96 -8.58
N ASP A 26 -3.55 -21.50 -8.17
CA ASP A 26 -4.59 -22.36 -7.65
C ASP A 26 -5.05 -23.43 -8.67
N HIS A 27 -5.08 -23.08 -9.96
CA HIS A 27 -5.48 -24.00 -11.04
C HIS A 27 -4.35 -24.91 -11.56
N MET A 28 -3.08 -24.47 -11.43
CA MET A 28 -1.91 -25.20 -11.95
C MET A 28 -1.38 -26.26 -10.99
N ILE A 29 -1.76 -26.21 -9.73
CA ILE A 29 -1.19 -27.05 -8.69
C ILE A 29 -2.12 -28.19 -8.34
N ASP A 30 -1.56 -29.41 -8.33
CA ASP A 30 -2.25 -30.63 -7.99
C ASP A 30 -2.80 -30.59 -6.55
N SER A 31 -3.91 -31.31 -6.34
CA SER A 31 -4.61 -31.36 -5.04
C SER A 31 -3.69 -31.82 -3.89
N GLU A 32 -2.75 -32.72 -4.15
CA GLU A 32 -1.79 -33.21 -3.14
C GLU A 32 -0.85 -32.10 -2.65
N VAL A 33 -0.35 -31.25 -3.57
CA VAL A 33 0.51 -30.12 -3.20
C VAL A 33 -0.29 -29.03 -2.46
N ARG A 34 -1.55 -28.86 -2.83
CA ARG A 34 -2.47 -27.91 -2.18
C ARG A 34 -2.74 -28.28 -0.71
N GLU A 35 -2.92 -29.57 -0.41
CA GLU A 35 -3.08 -30.05 0.97
C GLU A 35 -1.81 -29.83 1.81
N PHE A 36 -0.63 -29.97 1.20
CA PHE A 36 0.66 -29.76 1.89
C PHE A 36 0.99 -28.28 2.10
N MET A 37 0.54 -27.38 1.21
CA MET A 37 0.85 -25.94 1.24
C MET A 37 -0.40 -25.05 1.13
N PRO A 38 -1.34 -25.11 2.08
CA PRO A 38 -2.64 -24.44 1.95
C PRO A 38 -2.55 -22.91 1.92
N PHE A 39 -1.44 -22.30 2.41
CA PHE A 39 -1.27 -20.84 2.49
C PHE A 39 -0.54 -20.23 1.29
N THR A 40 0.00 -21.03 0.38
CA THR A 40 0.92 -20.53 -0.67
C THR A 40 0.21 -19.67 -1.69
N PHE A 41 -1.08 -19.93 -1.97
CA PHE A 41 -1.84 -19.26 -3.02
C PHE A 41 -2.48 -17.97 -2.55
N ASP A 42 -2.98 -17.94 -1.32
CA ASP A 42 -3.54 -16.75 -0.70
C ASP A 42 -2.48 -15.65 -0.50
N PHE A 43 -1.18 -16.04 -0.48
CA PHE A 43 -0.07 -15.09 -0.41
C PHE A 43 -0.15 -14.00 -1.49
N PHE A 44 -0.44 -14.36 -2.73
CA PHE A 44 -0.53 -13.39 -3.82
C PHE A 44 -1.70 -12.41 -3.65
N LEU A 45 -2.83 -12.85 -3.07
CA LEU A 45 -3.96 -11.97 -2.75
C LEU A 45 -3.57 -10.90 -1.73
N TYR A 46 -2.75 -11.25 -0.75
CA TYR A 46 -2.31 -10.33 0.31
C TYR A 46 -1.08 -9.52 -0.06
N PHE A 47 -0.25 -10.02 -0.96
CA PHE A 47 0.98 -9.36 -1.38
C PHE A 47 0.70 -8.06 -2.16
N ALA A 48 -0.32 -8.07 -3.03
CA ALA A 48 -0.72 -6.88 -3.78
C ALA A 48 -1.01 -5.66 -2.87
N PRO A 49 -1.93 -5.73 -1.89
CA PRO A 49 -2.23 -4.60 -1.02
C PRO A 49 -1.04 -4.15 -0.18
N ILE A 50 -0.14 -5.06 0.22
CA ILE A 50 1.08 -4.72 0.97
C ILE A 50 2.03 -3.89 0.12
N VAL A 51 2.36 -4.36 -1.10
CA VAL A 51 3.29 -3.69 -2.02
C VAL A 51 2.75 -2.32 -2.44
N ILE A 52 1.48 -2.27 -2.81
CA ILE A 52 0.86 -1.03 -3.28
C ILE A 52 0.72 -0.02 -2.15
N GLY A 53 0.31 -0.49 -0.96
CA GLY A 53 0.28 0.35 0.23
C GLY A 53 1.65 0.96 0.53
N ALA A 54 2.72 0.18 0.43
CA ALA A 54 4.08 0.67 0.60
C ALA A 54 4.48 1.73 -0.44
N ASN A 55 3.99 1.62 -1.67
CA ASN A 55 4.27 2.59 -2.74
C ASN A 55 3.48 3.90 -2.60
N ILE A 56 2.35 3.92 -1.91
CA ILE A 56 1.58 5.15 -1.67
C ILE A 56 2.41 6.21 -0.94
N GLY A 57 3.30 5.82 -0.04
CA GLY A 57 4.19 6.75 0.66
C GLY A 57 5.19 7.47 -0.24
N ALA A 58 5.50 6.92 -1.42
CA ALA A 58 6.39 7.53 -2.39
C ALA A 58 5.74 8.65 -3.23
N ASN A 59 4.43 8.88 -3.09
CA ASN A 59 3.69 9.84 -3.91
C ASN A 59 4.23 11.29 -3.83
N MET A 60 4.86 11.66 -2.72
CA MET A 60 5.48 12.98 -2.59
C MET A 60 6.75 13.11 -3.43
N GLN A 61 7.55 12.05 -3.54
CA GLN A 61 8.77 12.05 -4.34
C GLN A 61 8.47 12.23 -5.83
N TYR A 62 7.29 11.79 -6.29
CA TYR A 62 6.83 12.00 -7.67
C TYR A 62 6.57 13.46 -8.03
N ASP A 63 6.29 14.32 -7.03
CA ASP A 63 6.15 15.76 -7.27
C ASP A 63 7.52 16.42 -7.53
N SER A 64 8.62 15.83 -7.05
CA SER A 64 9.97 16.36 -7.21
C SER A 64 10.03 17.86 -6.85
N THR A 65 10.48 18.72 -7.76
CA THR A 65 10.54 20.17 -7.51
C THR A 65 9.16 20.81 -7.32
N ALA A 66 8.07 20.25 -7.87
CA ALA A 66 6.72 20.78 -7.68
C ALA A 66 6.22 20.66 -6.22
N ALA A 67 6.93 19.94 -5.34
CA ALA A 67 6.65 19.87 -3.91
C ALA A 67 6.68 21.26 -3.21
N TRP A 68 7.22 22.31 -3.85
CA TRP A 68 7.14 23.69 -3.34
C TRP A 68 5.71 24.24 -3.35
N VAL A 69 4.82 23.77 -4.22
CA VAL A 69 3.46 24.29 -4.41
C VAL A 69 2.62 24.19 -3.13
N PRO A 70 2.45 23.02 -2.49
CA PRO A 70 1.71 22.93 -1.23
C PRO A 70 2.38 23.74 -0.10
N ILE A 71 3.71 23.87 -0.12
CA ILE A 71 4.44 24.69 0.86
C ILE A 71 4.12 26.19 0.68
N ALA A 72 4.15 26.68 -0.55
CA ALA A 72 3.83 28.07 -0.88
C ALA A 72 2.35 28.41 -0.64
N ALA A 73 1.46 27.45 -0.83
CA ALA A 73 0.04 27.59 -0.52
C ALA A 73 -0.27 27.59 0.98
N GLY A 74 0.73 27.42 1.86
CA GLY A 74 0.52 27.39 3.31
C GLY A 74 -0.19 26.13 3.82
N MET A 75 -0.24 25.06 3.02
CA MET A 75 -0.88 23.79 3.39
C MET A 75 -0.18 23.18 4.60
N THR A 76 -0.98 22.69 5.55
CA THR A 76 -0.47 21.95 6.69
C THR A 76 -0.08 20.53 6.29
N GLY A 77 0.88 19.93 7.00
CA GLY A 77 1.29 18.56 6.72
C GLY A 77 0.17 17.54 6.89
N ARG A 78 -0.79 17.81 7.77
CA ARG A 78 -1.97 16.93 7.93
C ARG A 78 -2.87 16.98 6.71
N GLU A 79 -3.16 18.15 6.17
CA GLU A 79 -3.96 18.33 4.96
C GLU A 79 -3.31 17.65 3.77
N ASP A 80 -2.00 17.85 3.58
CA ASP A 80 -1.24 17.24 2.50
C ASP A 80 -1.24 15.70 2.63
N ARG A 81 -0.92 15.15 3.82
CA ARG A 81 -0.90 13.69 4.02
C ARG A 81 -2.28 13.07 3.88
N LEU A 82 -3.33 13.72 4.42
CA LEU A 82 -4.71 13.26 4.30
C LEU A 82 -5.15 13.21 2.84
N GLY A 83 -4.91 14.29 2.09
CA GLY A 83 -5.26 14.34 0.67
C GLY A 83 -4.57 13.27 -0.15
N ARG A 84 -3.27 13.03 0.08
CA ARG A 84 -2.49 12.01 -0.63
C ARG A 84 -2.94 10.59 -0.32
N ILE A 85 -3.07 10.25 0.96
CA ILE A 85 -3.44 8.90 1.36
C ILE A 85 -4.88 8.57 0.95
N LEU A 86 -5.83 9.47 1.21
CA LEU A 86 -7.22 9.24 0.83
C LEU A 86 -7.42 9.26 -0.68
N GLY A 87 -6.77 10.19 -1.40
CA GLY A 87 -6.83 10.22 -2.86
C GLY A 87 -6.26 8.96 -3.51
N SER A 88 -5.21 8.38 -2.95
CA SER A 88 -4.65 7.11 -3.42
C SER A 88 -5.53 5.93 -3.05
N LEU A 89 -5.98 5.84 -1.81
CA LEU A 89 -6.86 4.77 -1.35
C LEU A 89 -8.20 4.75 -2.09
N ALA A 90 -8.78 5.91 -2.41
CA ALA A 90 -10.03 6.02 -3.16
C ALA A 90 -9.97 5.37 -4.56
N ILE A 91 -8.78 5.31 -5.16
CA ILE A 91 -8.57 4.67 -6.47
C ILE A 91 -8.14 3.22 -6.31
N VAL A 92 -7.15 2.98 -5.45
CA VAL A 92 -6.49 1.67 -5.33
C VAL A 92 -7.35 0.65 -4.58
N ALA A 93 -8.02 1.06 -3.50
CA ALA A 93 -8.80 0.11 -2.70
C ALA A 93 -9.96 -0.55 -3.48
N PRO A 94 -10.80 0.18 -4.24
CA PRO A 94 -11.83 -0.47 -5.06
C PRO A 94 -11.26 -1.47 -6.07
N VAL A 95 -10.14 -1.13 -6.71
CA VAL A 95 -9.51 -2.03 -7.70
C VAL A 95 -9.01 -3.31 -7.04
N ILE A 96 -8.32 -3.20 -5.89
CA ILE A 96 -7.86 -4.37 -5.12
C ILE A 96 -9.05 -5.23 -4.67
N LEU A 97 -10.08 -4.61 -4.11
CA LEU A 97 -11.24 -5.34 -3.59
C LEU A 97 -11.98 -6.10 -4.70
N VAL A 98 -12.18 -5.46 -5.86
CA VAL A 98 -12.81 -6.11 -7.02
C VAL A 98 -11.93 -7.24 -7.56
N ALA A 99 -10.63 -7.00 -7.74
CA ALA A 99 -9.72 -8.00 -8.29
C ALA A 99 -9.55 -9.20 -7.33
N SER A 100 -9.34 -8.95 -6.03
CA SER A 100 -9.21 -10.02 -5.03
C SER A 100 -10.53 -10.76 -4.79
N GLY A 101 -11.66 -10.04 -4.78
CA GLY A 101 -12.98 -10.64 -4.67
C GLY A 101 -13.31 -11.56 -5.87
N ALA A 102 -13.04 -11.08 -7.10
CA ALA A 102 -13.19 -11.88 -8.30
C ALA A 102 -12.30 -13.14 -8.29
N ALA A 103 -11.03 -12.99 -7.89
CA ALA A 103 -10.12 -14.11 -7.73
C ALA A 103 -10.66 -15.15 -6.72
N CYS A 104 -11.14 -14.73 -5.57
CA CYS A 104 -11.74 -15.61 -4.57
C CYS A 104 -12.97 -16.38 -5.14
N VAL A 105 -13.82 -15.71 -5.90
CA VAL A 105 -14.98 -16.35 -6.55
C VAL A 105 -14.53 -17.40 -7.56
N ILE A 106 -13.53 -17.09 -8.40
CA ILE A 106 -12.99 -18.02 -9.39
C ILE A 106 -12.34 -19.24 -8.71
N MET A 107 -11.65 -19.02 -7.57
CA MET A 107 -11.05 -20.09 -6.76
C MET A 107 -12.08 -20.89 -5.94
N GLY A 108 -13.38 -20.59 -6.05
CA GLY A 108 -14.44 -21.28 -5.33
C GLY A 108 -14.47 -21.07 -3.82
N LYS A 109 -13.91 -19.98 -3.33
CA LYS A 109 -13.89 -19.62 -1.90
C LYS A 109 -15.31 -19.41 -1.37
N SER A 110 -15.56 -19.75 -0.11
CA SER A 110 -16.83 -19.47 0.54
C SER A 110 -17.07 -17.96 0.72
N ALA A 111 -18.32 -17.54 0.91
CA ALA A 111 -18.64 -16.14 1.17
C ALA A 111 -17.93 -15.57 2.39
N LEU A 112 -17.72 -16.39 3.43
CA LEU A 112 -16.97 -15.99 4.63
C LEU A 112 -15.48 -15.79 4.33
N ASP A 113 -14.87 -16.69 3.55
CA ASP A 113 -13.46 -16.56 3.15
C ASP A 113 -13.26 -15.32 2.27
N ILE A 114 -14.23 -14.99 1.42
CA ILE A 114 -14.20 -13.76 0.62
C ILE A 114 -14.20 -12.53 1.54
N VAL A 115 -15.13 -12.45 2.49
CA VAL A 115 -15.17 -11.33 3.45
C VAL A 115 -13.87 -11.25 4.26
N TYR A 116 -13.36 -12.38 4.75
CA TYR A 116 -12.09 -12.46 5.46
C TYR A 116 -10.94 -11.91 4.60
N THR A 117 -10.83 -12.37 3.35
CA THR A 117 -9.79 -11.94 2.41
C THR A 117 -9.88 -10.43 2.11
N LEU A 118 -11.07 -9.91 1.85
CA LEU A 118 -11.26 -8.49 1.57
C LEU A 118 -10.93 -7.62 2.79
N CYS A 119 -11.27 -8.06 4.00
CA CYS A 119 -10.87 -7.38 5.23
C CYS A 119 -9.34 -7.35 5.41
N LEU A 120 -8.65 -8.45 5.12
CA LEU A 120 -7.19 -8.49 5.14
C LEU A 120 -6.57 -7.60 4.07
N CYS A 121 -7.15 -7.53 2.87
CA CYS A 121 -6.69 -6.61 1.83
C CYS A 121 -6.75 -5.14 2.29
N ILE A 122 -7.87 -4.73 2.92
CA ILE A 122 -8.00 -3.37 3.48
C ILE A 122 -6.97 -3.16 4.59
N LEU A 123 -6.84 -4.10 5.50
CA LEU A 123 -5.95 -4.03 6.64
C LEU A 123 -4.48 -3.87 6.19
N PHE A 124 -4.00 -4.72 5.29
CA PHE A 124 -2.63 -4.67 4.79
C PHE A 124 -2.36 -3.43 3.93
N LEU A 125 -3.32 -3.03 3.09
CA LEU A 125 -3.22 -1.82 2.30
C LEU A 125 -3.07 -0.57 3.17
N THR A 126 -3.94 -0.42 4.17
CA THR A 126 -3.95 0.75 5.07
C THR A 126 -2.74 0.76 6.01
N ALA A 127 -2.33 -0.39 6.53
CA ALA A 127 -1.17 -0.51 7.40
C ALA A 127 0.12 -0.16 6.67
N SER A 128 0.35 -0.73 5.48
CA SER A 128 1.54 -0.45 4.68
C SER A 128 1.56 0.99 4.18
N SER A 129 0.42 1.54 3.72
CA SER A 129 0.33 2.93 3.30
C SER A 129 0.53 3.91 4.45
N GLY A 130 0.07 3.56 5.65
CA GLY A 130 0.29 4.36 6.86
C GLY A 130 1.77 4.47 7.21
N ILE A 131 2.50 3.36 7.28
CA ILE A 131 3.95 3.35 7.54
C ILE A 131 4.71 4.06 6.41
N ALA A 132 4.35 3.79 5.16
CA ALA A 132 4.96 4.44 4.00
C ALA A 132 4.76 5.97 4.02
N THR A 133 3.59 6.45 4.46
CA THR A 133 3.30 7.87 4.63
C THR A 133 4.21 8.51 5.69
N ILE A 134 4.45 7.84 6.81
CA ILE A 134 5.36 8.31 7.86
C ILE A 134 6.81 8.36 7.33
N ILE A 135 7.26 7.27 6.69
CA ILE A 135 8.61 7.18 6.08
C ILE A 135 8.80 8.29 5.04
N GLY A 136 7.88 8.42 4.08
CA GLY A 136 7.94 9.41 3.01
C GLY A 136 7.80 10.86 3.50
N SER A 137 7.34 11.08 4.73
CA SER A 137 7.27 12.41 5.36
C SER A 137 8.60 12.86 5.99
N ARG A 138 9.61 12.01 6.02
CA ARG A 138 10.94 12.35 6.57
C ARG A 138 12.07 12.04 5.59
N TRP A 139 11.99 10.93 4.88
CA TRP A 139 13.03 10.50 3.95
C TRP A 139 12.52 10.57 2.53
N VAL A 140 13.18 11.38 1.72
CA VAL A 140 12.93 11.51 0.28
C VAL A 140 14.11 10.93 -0.49
N TYR A 141 13.81 10.26 -1.58
CA TYR A 141 14.80 9.64 -2.46
C TYR A 141 14.42 9.89 -3.93
N PRO A 142 15.40 9.95 -4.84
CA PRO A 142 15.12 10.18 -6.26
C PRO A 142 14.24 9.06 -6.84
N VAL A 143 13.16 9.46 -7.49
CA VAL A 143 12.28 8.58 -8.26
C VAL A 143 12.41 8.86 -9.74
N GLN A 144 11.87 8.00 -10.59
CA GLN A 144 11.90 8.16 -12.04
C GLN A 144 11.29 9.49 -12.45
N GLN A 145 11.83 10.08 -13.52
CA GLN A 145 11.26 11.28 -14.12
C GLN A 145 9.92 10.97 -14.81
N PRO A 146 9.02 11.95 -14.94
CA PRO A 146 7.81 11.78 -15.74
C PRO A 146 8.17 11.33 -17.17
N GLY A 147 7.49 10.29 -17.68
CA GLY A 147 7.75 9.73 -19.00
C GLY A 147 8.95 8.80 -19.13
N ALA A 148 9.77 8.63 -18.09
CA ALA A 148 10.84 7.65 -18.08
C ALA A 148 10.29 6.21 -17.88
N SER A 149 11.08 5.21 -18.29
CA SER A 149 10.74 3.81 -18.05
C SER A 149 10.54 3.55 -16.55
N PRO A 150 9.49 2.83 -16.14
CA PRO A 150 9.24 2.48 -14.73
C PRO A 150 10.39 1.71 -14.07
N LEU A 151 11.25 1.06 -14.87
CA LEU A 151 12.43 0.32 -14.39
C LEU A 151 13.71 1.18 -14.38
N SER A 152 13.65 2.44 -14.84
CA SER A 152 14.82 3.33 -14.82
C SER A 152 15.06 3.83 -13.39
N THR A 153 16.34 4.03 -13.06
CA THR A 153 16.76 4.64 -11.78
C THR A 153 17.34 6.03 -12.01
N ARG A 154 17.08 6.95 -11.09
CA ARG A 154 17.58 8.33 -11.16
C ARG A 154 18.78 8.51 -10.24
N GLY A 155 19.95 8.25 -10.78
CA GLY A 155 21.22 8.34 -10.06
C GLY A 155 21.66 7.03 -9.40
N ALA A 156 22.96 6.95 -9.09
CA ALA A 156 23.57 5.79 -8.45
C ALA A 156 23.01 5.62 -7.03
N GLY A 157 22.60 4.41 -6.67
CA GLY A 157 22.08 4.08 -5.36
C GLY A 157 20.62 4.45 -5.08
N ALA A 158 19.97 5.27 -5.93
CA ALA A 158 18.56 5.66 -5.72
C ALA A 158 17.62 4.46 -5.67
N GLY A 159 17.83 3.47 -6.54
CA GLY A 159 17.03 2.24 -6.54
C GLY A 159 17.18 1.45 -5.24
N MET A 160 18.38 1.40 -4.65
CA MET A 160 18.62 0.72 -3.38
C MET A 160 17.90 1.43 -2.22
N VAL A 161 17.97 2.76 -2.16
CA VAL A 161 17.26 3.54 -1.12
C VAL A 161 15.75 3.37 -1.24
N ALA A 162 15.21 3.41 -2.47
CA ALA A 162 13.80 3.15 -2.74
C ALA A 162 13.40 1.74 -2.29
N MET A 163 14.20 0.73 -2.61
CA MET A 163 13.97 -0.65 -2.20
C MET A 163 13.96 -0.79 -0.67
N TRP A 164 14.91 -0.21 0.05
CA TRP A 164 14.94 -0.24 1.51
C TRP A 164 13.73 0.48 2.12
N ALA A 165 13.36 1.65 1.60
CA ALA A 165 12.19 2.40 2.08
C ALA A 165 10.88 1.62 1.87
N THR A 166 10.71 1.03 0.69
CA THR A 166 9.54 0.18 0.37
C THR A 166 9.52 -1.08 1.23
N SER A 167 10.66 -1.77 1.39
CA SER A 167 10.75 -2.96 2.26
C SER A 167 10.44 -2.63 3.71
N ALA A 168 10.95 -1.51 4.23
CA ALA A 168 10.64 -1.04 5.58
C ALA A 168 9.15 -0.73 5.75
N ALA A 169 8.50 -0.14 4.73
CA ALA A 169 7.07 0.11 4.74
C ALA A 169 6.25 -1.17 4.69
N MET A 170 6.67 -2.17 3.91
CA MET A 170 6.03 -3.49 3.84
C MET A 170 6.13 -4.22 5.18
N LEU A 171 7.34 -4.37 5.73
CA LEU A 171 7.58 -5.07 6.99
C LEU A 171 6.91 -4.34 8.17
N GLY A 172 7.06 -3.02 8.25
CA GLY A 172 6.40 -2.21 9.26
C GLY A 172 4.87 -2.28 9.15
N GLY A 173 4.35 -2.28 7.92
CA GLY A 173 2.93 -2.47 7.64
C GLY A 173 2.41 -3.82 8.12
N LEU A 174 3.15 -4.91 7.87
CA LEU A 174 2.82 -6.25 8.38
C LEU A 174 2.76 -6.26 9.90
N LEU A 175 3.74 -5.66 10.59
CA LEU A 175 3.76 -5.58 12.05
C LEU A 175 2.55 -4.77 12.59
N VAL A 176 2.24 -3.64 11.96
CA VAL A 176 1.09 -2.81 12.35
C VAL A 176 -0.24 -3.50 12.04
N ALA A 177 -0.31 -4.35 11.03
CA ALA A 177 -1.50 -5.13 10.71
C ALA A 177 -1.76 -6.27 11.69
N LEU A 178 -0.75 -6.75 12.45
CA LEU A 178 -0.87 -7.91 13.34
C LEU A 178 -2.10 -7.89 14.26
N PRO A 179 -2.44 -6.80 14.98
CA PRO A 179 -3.60 -6.82 15.88
C PRO A 179 -4.91 -7.12 15.16
N GLY A 180 -5.15 -6.51 14.00
CA GLY A 180 -6.35 -6.75 13.20
C GLY A 180 -6.35 -8.14 12.56
N TRP A 181 -5.20 -8.61 12.09
CA TRP A 181 -5.05 -9.95 11.53
C TRP A 181 -5.28 -11.03 12.59
N LEU A 182 -4.68 -10.90 13.78
CA LEU A 182 -4.89 -11.85 14.87
C LEU A 182 -6.37 -11.86 15.32
N ALA A 183 -7.03 -10.70 15.39
CA ALA A 183 -8.45 -10.64 15.70
C ALA A 183 -9.28 -11.45 14.70
N LEU A 184 -9.00 -11.36 13.41
CA LEU A 184 -9.66 -12.16 12.36
C LEU A 184 -9.27 -13.63 12.42
N MET A 185 -8.01 -13.96 12.68
CA MET A 185 -7.49 -15.34 12.71
C MET A 185 -8.08 -16.17 13.85
N PHE A 186 -8.24 -15.58 15.04
CA PHE A 186 -8.78 -16.28 16.20
C PHE A 186 -10.32 -16.38 16.23
N THR A 187 -10.98 -15.78 15.27
CA THR A 187 -12.46 -15.85 15.13
C THR A 187 -12.88 -16.75 13.97
N THR A 188 -12.20 -17.87 13.78
CA THR A 188 -12.55 -18.88 12.79
C THR A 188 -13.92 -19.46 13.09
N GLY A 189 -14.94 -18.99 12.40
CA GLY A 189 -16.31 -19.43 12.57
C GLY A 189 -17.32 -18.41 12.06
N THR A 190 -18.57 -18.83 12.04
CA THR A 190 -19.72 -17.99 11.69
C THR A 190 -20.27 -17.32 12.94
N GLY A 191 -20.84 -16.14 12.79
CA GLY A 191 -21.64 -15.52 13.84
C GLY A 191 -21.06 -14.23 14.41
N ILE A 192 -21.54 -13.86 15.60
CA ILE A 192 -21.22 -12.59 16.25
C ILE A 192 -19.72 -12.36 16.46
N PRO A 193 -18.89 -13.35 16.87
CA PRO A 193 -17.45 -13.12 17.04
C PRO A 193 -16.74 -12.70 15.77
N PHE A 194 -17.09 -13.29 14.61
CA PHE A 194 -16.52 -12.94 13.32
C PHE A 194 -16.89 -11.51 12.90
N ILE A 195 -18.15 -11.11 13.10
CA ILE A 195 -18.61 -9.74 12.81
C ILE A 195 -17.84 -8.73 13.66
N ILE A 196 -17.66 -9.01 14.96
CA ILE A 196 -16.89 -8.16 15.87
C ILE A 196 -15.43 -8.04 15.37
N ALA A 197 -14.80 -9.14 14.97
CA ALA A 197 -13.42 -9.13 14.48
C ALA A 197 -13.28 -8.30 13.17
N VAL A 198 -14.24 -8.40 12.25
CA VAL A 198 -14.30 -7.57 11.04
C VAL A 198 -14.38 -6.08 11.40
N VAL A 199 -15.32 -5.72 12.29
CA VAL A 199 -15.50 -4.33 12.74
C VAL A 199 -14.24 -3.80 13.42
N LEU A 200 -13.61 -4.59 14.30
CA LEU A 200 -12.36 -4.21 14.97
C LEU A 200 -11.21 -4.04 13.99
N SER A 201 -11.08 -4.92 13.00
CA SER A 201 -10.03 -4.81 11.97
C SER A 201 -10.21 -3.57 11.08
N LEU A 202 -11.44 -3.24 10.72
CA LEU A 202 -11.74 -2.02 9.96
C LEU A 202 -11.53 -0.75 10.80
N ALA A 203 -11.93 -0.78 12.07
CA ALA A 203 -11.67 0.32 13.00
C ALA A 203 -10.17 0.53 13.22
N TRP A 204 -9.40 -0.57 13.36
CA TRP A 204 -7.95 -0.52 13.43
C TRP A 204 -7.33 0.07 12.17
N SER A 205 -7.80 -0.33 10.99
CA SER A 205 -7.38 0.24 9.70
C SER A 205 -7.59 1.75 9.64
N ALA A 206 -8.77 2.23 10.04
CA ALA A 206 -9.07 3.66 10.12
C ALA A 206 -8.17 4.39 11.12
N ALA A 207 -7.91 3.80 12.29
CA ALA A 207 -7.02 4.34 13.31
C ALA A 207 -5.58 4.47 12.81
N VAL A 208 -5.07 3.46 12.10
CA VAL A 208 -3.72 3.48 11.49
C VAL A 208 -3.60 4.62 10.48
N VAL A 209 -4.59 4.80 9.61
CA VAL A 209 -4.61 5.93 8.66
C VAL A 209 -4.61 7.27 9.41
N ALA A 210 -5.47 7.43 10.42
CA ALA A 210 -5.54 8.66 11.20
C ALA A 210 -4.21 8.98 11.92
N ILE A 211 -3.59 7.97 12.55
CA ILE A 211 -2.30 8.12 13.24
C ILE A 211 -1.20 8.49 12.22
N SER A 212 -1.16 7.83 11.07
CA SER A 212 -0.15 8.09 10.04
C SER A 212 -0.26 9.49 9.44
N VAL A 213 -1.48 10.00 9.26
CA VAL A 213 -1.73 11.38 8.82
C VAL A 213 -1.24 12.39 9.86
N VAL A 214 -1.51 12.13 11.15
CA VAL A 214 -1.08 13.04 12.22
C VAL A 214 0.44 13.02 12.39
N TRP A 215 1.06 11.87 12.44
CA TRP A 215 2.51 11.75 12.63
C TRP A 215 3.28 12.15 11.37
N GLY A 216 2.86 11.65 10.21
CA GLY A 216 3.44 12.03 8.93
C GLY A 216 3.29 13.54 8.67
N GLY A 217 2.14 14.12 9.00
CA GLY A 217 1.91 15.55 8.88
C GLY A 217 2.85 16.38 9.77
N ARG A 218 3.04 15.98 11.03
CA ARG A 218 4.00 16.65 11.94
C ARG A 218 5.45 16.56 11.45
N LEU A 219 5.84 15.39 10.93
CA LEU A 219 7.16 15.19 10.34
C LEU A 219 7.34 16.07 9.11
N TRP A 220 6.36 16.12 8.22
CA TRP A 220 6.41 16.94 7.03
C TRP A 220 6.52 18.43 7.39
N ASP A 221 5.69 18.95 8.31
CA ASP A 221 5.76 20.34 8.74
C ASP A 221 7.13 20.73 9.29
N ARG A 222 7.78 19.81 10.00
CA ARG A 222 9.12 20.02 10.57
C ARG A 222 10.22 19.99 9.52
N TYR A 223 10.12 19.12 8.50
CA TYR A 223 11.22 18.83 7.60
C TYR A 223 10.97 19.27 6.15
N LYS A 224 9.82 19.85 5.82
CA LYS A 224 9.44 20.22 4.45
C LYS A 224 10.46 21.07 3.69
N VAL A 225 11.15 21.99 4.36
CA VAL A 225 12.18 22.84 3.73
C VAL A 225 13.44 22.02 3.41
N GLU A 226 13.90 21.18 4.33
CA GLU A 226 15.05 20.29 4.14
C GLU A 226 14.76 19.29 3.02
N MET A 227 13.55 18.72 3.00
CA MET A 227 13.12 17.80 1.95
C MET A 227 13.09 18.47 0.58
N LEU A 228 12.59 19.70 0.48
CA LEU A 228 12.57 20.46 -0.76
C LEU A 228 13.98 20.76 -1.28
N THR A 229 14.91 21.13 -0.40
CA THR A 229 16.32 21.37 -0.78
C THR A 229 16.98 20.07 -1.29
N THR A 230 16.69 18.95 -0.62
CA THR A 230 17.16 17.63 -1.06
C THR A 230 16.61 17.26 -2.43
N MET A 231 15.30 17.45 -2.68
CA MET A 231 14.68 17.18 -3.97
C MET A 231 15.27 18.04 -5.10
N LYS A 232 15.62 19.32 -4.82
CA LYS A 232 16.26 20.20 -5.80
C LYS A 232 17.66 19.74 -6.21
N SER A 233 18.36 19.01 -5.34
CA SER A 233 19.70 18.48 -5.62
C SER A 233 19.69 17.17 -6.43
N TRP A 234 18.54 16.62 -6.76
CA TRP A 234 18.47 15.37 -7.50
C TRP A 234 18.95 15.52 -8.94
N PRO A 235 19.61 14.50 -9.51
CA PRO A 235 20.08 14.52 -10.89
C PRO A 235 18.93 14.82 -11.86
N GLY A 236 19.12 15.76 -12.77
CA GLY A 236 18.15 16.12 -13.83
C GLY A 236 16.97 16.99 -13.34
N ASN A 237 17.09 17.67 -12.21
CA ASN A 237 16.20 18.77 -11.83
C ASN A 237 16.76 20.11 -12.28
#